data_c4487cbab3ae923d25756a1618b0c81b
#
_entry.id   c4487cbab3ae923d25756a1618b0c81b
#
_cell.length_a   1.000
_cell.length_b   1.000
_cell.length_c   1.000
_cell.angle_alpha   90.00
_cell.angle_beta   90.00
_cell.angle_gamma   90.00
#
_symmetry.space_group_name_H-M   'P 1'
#
loop_
_entity.id
_entity.type
_entity.pdbx_description
1 polymer ?
#
loop_
_entity_poly.entity_id
_entity_poly.type
_entity_poly.pdbx_seq_one_letter_code
_entity_poly.pdbx_strand_id
1 'polypeptide(L)'
;MPKPHRKYPESLCVLGGALQLRTLPLCRELRLWLLHDDVDLNARVPELLQGGNAPYWAFCWGAGQAMARYLLDHPELVRGQRVVDFGAGSGVAGIAALIAGAAHVTAVDIDPTALRMAECNAEENAVQLAASETVPEDWDVLLASDVLYETGNEHWLTRAAESGRQVLLSDPLRH
;
A
#
# COMPACT_ATOMS: atom_id res chain seq x y z
N MET A 1 -13.68 17.95 -20.73
CA MET A 1 -14.15 16.59 -21.02
C MET A 1 -13.64 15.68 -19.92
N PRO A 2 -14.48 14.90 -19.23
CA PRO A 2 -13.99 13.92 -18.27
C PRO A 2 -13.15 12.89 -19.04
N LYS A 3 -11.93 12.59 -18.54
CA LYS A 3 -11.10 11.51 -19.08
C LYS A 3 -11.92 10.22 -19.02
N PRO A 4 -11.85 9.33 -20.04
CA PRO A 4 -12.54 8.05 -19.98
C PRO A 4 -12.08 7.32 -18.71
N HIS A 5 -13.03 6.79 -17.94
CA HIS A 5 -12.75 5.96 -16.78
C HIS A 5 -11.77 4.86 -17.23
N ARG A 6 -10.52 4.95 -16.81
CA ARG A 6 -9.55 3.88 -17.02
C ARG A 6 -10.11 2.67 -16.29
N LYS A 7 -10.47 1.65 -17.03
CA LYS A 7 -10.77 0.34 -16.44
C LYS A 7 -9.48 -0.14 -15.77
N TYR A 8 -9.59 -0.58 -14.51
CA TYR A 8 -8.50 -1.31 -13.87
C TYR A 8 -8.09 -2.48 -14.79
N PRO A 9 -6.82 -2.92 -14.75
CA PRO A 9 -6.32 -4.00 -15.60
C PRO A 9 -7.17 -5.27 -15.47
N GLU A 10 -7.41 -5.96 -16.58
CA GLU A 10 -8.16 -7.23 -16.60
C GLU A 10 -7.60 -8.26 -15.61
N SER A 11 -6.30 -8.21 -15.33
CA SER A 11 -5.65 -9.04 -14.31
C SER A 11 -6.14 -8.80 -12.88
N LEU A 12 -6.78 -7.68 -12.60
CA LEU A 12 -7.41 -7.35 -11.31
C LEU A 12 -8.93 -7.64 -11.32
N CYS A 13 -9.47 -8.11 -12.44
CA CYS A 13 -10.86 -8.55 -12.57
C CYS A 13 -11.20 -9.79 -11.73
N VAL A 14 -10.24 -10.38 -11.03
CA VAL A 14 -10.44 -11.50 -10.10
C VAL A 14 -11.57 -11.19 -9.08
N LEU A 15 -11.76 -9.93 -8.74
CA LEU A 15 -12.84 -9.48 -7.86
C LEU A 15 -14.15 -9.13 -8.59
N GLY A 16 -14.25 -9.43 -9.91
CA GLY A 16 -15.51 -9.38 -10.65
C GLY A 16 -16.26 -8.04 -10.58
N GLY A 17 -15.55 -6.92 -10.71
CA GLY A 17 -16.16 -5.59 -10.64
C GLY A 17 -16.46 -5.11 -9.22
N ALA A 18 -15.93 -5.78 -8.20
CA ALA A 18 -16.11 -5.43 -6.79
C ALA A 18 -15.22 -4.25 -6.32
N LEU A 19 -14.31 -3.75 -7.18
CA LEU A 19 -13.47 -2.61 -6.86
C LEU A 19 -14.13 -1.29 -7.28
N GLN A 20 -14.03 -0.29 -6.44
CA GLN A 20 -14.44 1.08 -6.71
C GLN A 20 -13.34 2.07 -6.39
N LEU A 21 -13.30 3.17 -7.12
CA LEU A 21 -12.39 4.27 -6.83
C LEU A 21 -12.93 5.10 -5.67
N ARG A 22 -12.15 5.19 -4.60
CA ARG A 22 -12.53 5.89 -3.36
C ARG A 22 -11.54 6.98 -3.01
N THR A 23 -12.07 8.14 -2.60
CA THR A 23 -11.28 9.16 -1.91
C THR A 23 -11.16 8.77 -0.44
N LEU A 24 -9.95 8.84 0.11
CA LEU A 24 -9.69 8.42 1.47
C LEU A 24 -10.19 9.46 2.49
N PRO A 25 -10.82 9.04 3.59
CA PRO A 25 -11.33 9.96 4.62
C PRO A 25 -10.25 10.84 5.25
N LEU A 26 -9.08 10.27 5.58
CA LEU A 26 -7.97 11.00 6.21
C LEU A 26 -7.06 11.69 5.19
N CYS A 27 -7.05 11.25 3.93
CA CYS A 27 -6.16 11.76 2.88
C CYS A 27 -6.98 12.05 1.63
N ARG A 28 -7.69 13.19 1.61
CA ARG A 28 -8.57 13.57 0.49
C ARG A 28 -7.81 13.85 -0.81
N GLU A 29 -6.51 14.00 -0.71
CA GLU A 29 -5.58 14.12 -1.82
C GLU A 29 -5.42 12.80 -2.58
N LEU A 30 -5.74 11.65 -1.93
CA LEU A 30 -5.54 10.31 -2.46
C LEU A 30 -6.85 9.66 -2.89
N ARG A 31 -6.78 8.96 -4.01
CA ARG A 31 -7.85 8.08 -4.49
C ARG A 31 -7.29 6.69 -4.77
N LEU A 32 -7.93 5.67 -4.25
CA LEU A 32 -7.51 4.29 -4.43
C LEU A 32 -8.65 3.43 -4.93
N TRP A 33 -8.31 2.46 -5.77
CA TRP A 33 -9.19 1.34 -6.10
C TRP A 33 -9.22 0.39 -4.92
N LEU A 34 -10.37 0.30 -4.27
CA LEU A 34 -10.61 -0.52 -3.08
C LEU A 34 -11.88 -1.33 -3.25
N LEU A 35 -12.05 -2.35 -2.42
CA LEU A 35 -13.25 -3.16 -2.39
C LEU A 35 -14.48 -2.30 -2.07
N HIS A 36 -15.59 -2.57 -2.77
CA HIS A 36 -16.88 -1.92 -2.51
C HIS A 36 -17.45 -2.34 -1.16
N ASP A 37 -18.07 -1.42 -0.42
CA ASP A 37 -18.60 -1.69 0.93
C ASP A 37 -19.73 -2.75 0.93
N ASP A 38 -20.46 -2.87 -0.19
CA ASP A 38 -21.58 -3.81 -0.34
C ASP A 38 -21.15 -5.23 -0.74
N VAL A 39 -19.83 -5.48 -0.85
CA VAL A 39 -19.34 -6.82 -1.19
C VAL A 39 -19.50 -7.75 0.00
N ASP A 40 -20.35 -8.75 -0.15
CA ASP A 40 -20.44 -9.84 0.82
C ASP A 40 -19.17 -10.70 0.73
N LEU A 41 -18.23 -10.39 1.61
CA LEU A 41 -16.96 -11.11 1.71
C LEU A 41 -17.18 -12.60 2.00
N ASN A 42 -18.20 -12.96 2.80
CA ASN A 42 -18.47 -14.35 3.16
C ASN A 42 -18.94 -15.16 1.95
N ALA A 43 -19.74 -14.56 1.09
CA ALA A 43 -20.20 -15.19 -0.14
C ALA A 43 -19.08 -15.36 -1.19
N ARG A 44 -18.06 -14.46 -1.17
CA ARG A 44 -16.97 -14.43 -2.16
C ARG A 44 -15.63 -14.95 -1.65
N VAL A 45 -15.50 -15.21 -0.34
CA VAL A 45 -14.27 -15.79 0.26
C VAL A 45 -13.74 -16.99 -0.53
N PRO A 46 -14.53 -17.97 -0.98
CA PRO A 46 -14.01 -19.08 -1.75
C PRO A 46 -13.35 -18.69 -3.08
N GLU A 47 -13.87 -17.65 -3.75
CA GLU A 47 -13.32 -17.12 -5.00
C GLU A 47 -12.06 -16.29 -4.74
N LEU A 48 -12.08 -15.51 -3.67
CA LEU A 48 -10.98 -14.63 -3.25
C LEU A 48 -9.77 -15.40 -2.73
N LEU A 49 -10.01 -16.56 -2.10
CA LEU A 49 -8.96 -17.44 -1.56
C LEU A 49 -8.41 -18.45 -2.61
N GLN A 50 -8.92 -18.48 -3.85
CA GLN A 50 -8.37 -19.37 -4.89
C GLN A 50 -6.88 -19.10 -5.19
N GLY A 51 -6.36 -17.90 -4.82
CA GLY A 51 -4.94 -17.56 -4.86
C GLY A 51 -4.16 -17.90 -3.58
N GLY A 52 -4.80 -18.43 -2.54
CA GLY A 52 -4.18 -18.84 -1.27
C GLY A 52 -4.10 -17.75 -0.21
N ASN A 53 -4.20 -16.47 -0.55
CA ASN A 53 -4.13 -15.35 0.40
C ASN A 53 -5.43 -14.54 0.38
N ALA A 54 -5.85 -14.06 1.56
CA ALA A 54 -6.94 -13.09 1.64
C ALA A 54 -6.52 -11.78 0.95
N PRO A 55 -7.44 -11.10 0.21
CA PRO A 55 -7.11 -9.91 -0.57
C PRO A 55 -6.96 -8.68 0.33
N TYR A 56 -6.00 -8.70 1.26
CA TYR A 56 -5.73 -7.60 2.20
C TYR A 56 -5.44 -6.28 1.47
N TRP A 57 -4.85 -6.35 0.28
CA TRP A 57 -4.58 -5.23 -0.60
C TRP A 57 -5.84 -4.51 -1.12
N ALA A 58 -7.00 -5.17 -1.10
CA ALA A 58 -8.27 -4.59 -1.53
C ALA A 58 -8.88 -3.63 -0.50
N PHE A 59 -8.23 -3.46 0.66
CA PHE A 59 -8.64 -2.57 1.74
C PHE A 59 -7.59 -1.48 1.95
N CYS A 60 -8.04 -0.32 2.43
CA CYS A 60 -7.15 0.69 2.97
C CYS A 60 -7.24 0.66 4.49
N TRP A 61 -6.31 -0.03 5.11
CA TRP A 61 -6.26 -0.23 6.55
C TRP A 61 -5.99 1.08 7.29
N GLY A 62 -6.49 1.17 8.53
CA GLY A 62 -6.44 2.41 9.31
C GLY A 62 -5.02 2.92 9.56
N ALA A 63 -4.07 2.02 9.87
CA ALA A 63 -2.68 2.41 10.07
C ALA A 63 -2.00 2.88 8.77
N GLY A 64 -2.35 2.29 7.63
CA GLY A 64 -1.90 2.76 6.31
C GLY A 64 -2.39 4.17 6.00
N GLN A 65 -3.67 4.49 6.29
CA GLN A 65 -4.17 5.86 6.14
C GLN A 65 -3.51 6.84 7.11
N ALA A 66 -3.26 6.42 8.36
CA ALA A 66 -2.58 7.25 9.36
C ALA A 66 -1.14 7.56 8.92
N MET A 67 -0.41 6.57 8.41
CA MET A 67 0.94 6.76 7.85
C MET A 67 0.89 7.73 6.66
N ALA A 68 -0.02 7.52 5.73
CA ALA A 68 -0.18 8.40 4.57
C ALA A 68 -0.45 9.85 4.98
N ARG A 69 -1.36 10.09 5.95
CA ARG A 69 -1.63 11.43 6.48
C ARG A 69 -0.40 12.03 7.12
N TYR A 70 0.30 11.25 7.94
CA TYR A 70 1.51 11.70 8.62
C TYR A 70 2.60 12.15 7.64
N LEU A 71 2.83 11.37 6.57
CA LEU A 71 3.81 11.71 5.53
C LEU A 71 3.43 12.97 4.73
N LEU A 72 2.14 13.16 4.43
CA LEU A 72 1.66 14.36 3.75
C LEU A 72 1.79 15.62 4.62
N ASP A 73 1.64 15.48 5.94
CA ASP A 73 1.81 16.57 6.91
C ASP A 73 3.29 16.82 7.26
N HIS A 74 4.16 15.82 7.10
CA HIS A 74 5.58 15.84 7.41
C HIS A 74 6.46 15.44 6.22
N PRO A 75 6.38 16.16 5.09
CA PRO A 75 7.10 15.79 3.87
C PRO A 75 8.62 15.75 4.03
N GLU A 76 9.18 16.44 5.02
CA GLU A 76 10.61 16.45 5.34
C GLU A 76 11.16 15.05 5.66
N LEU A 77 10.29 14.12 6.12
CA LEU A 77 10.69 12.76 6.47
C LEU A 77 11.08 11.91 5.25
N VAL A 78 10.51 12.22 4.08
CA VAL A 78 10.68 11.40 2.88
C VAL A 78 11.16 12.19 1.67
N ARG A 79 11.16 13.52 1.73
CA ARG A 79 11.54 14.35 0.58
C ARG A 79 12.96 14.05 0.10
N GLY A 80 13.08 13.70 -1.18
CA GLY A 80 14.35 13.36 -1.82
C GLY A 80 14.92 12.01 -1.39
N GLN A 81 14.22 11.24 -0.57
CA GLN A 81 14.67 9.95 -0.06
C GLN A 81 14.23 8.79 -0.97
N ARG A 82 14.95 7.68 -0.90
CA ARG A 82 14.57 6.38 -1.46
C ARG A 82 13.79 5.64 -0.38
N VAL A 83 12.52 5.41 -0.63
CA VAL A 83 11.58 4.87 0.34
C VAL A 83 11.19 3.44 -0.02
N VAL A 84 11.10 2.58 0.97
CA VAL A 84 10.49 1.26 0.87
C VAL A 84 9.15 1.30 1.59
N ASP A 85 8.09 0.87 0.91
CA ASP A 85 6.76 0.62 1.49
C ASP A 85 6.63 -0.90 1.72
N PHE A 86 6.91 -1.35 2.95
CA PHE A 86 6.97 -2.76 3.33
C PHE A 86 5.57 -3.29 3.72
N GLY A 87 5.13 -4.36 3.06
CA GLY A 87 3.75 -4.84 3.15
C GLY A 87 2.80 -3.84 2.50
N ALA A 88 3.12 -3.39 1.29
CA ALA A 88 2.51 -2.24 0.64
C ALA A 88 0.99 -2.36 0.44
N GLY A 89 0.47 -3.57 0.24
CA GLY A 89 -0.96 -3.83 0.02
C GLY A 89 -1.56 -2.93 -1.05
N SER A 90 -2.40 -1.97 -0.67
CA SER A 90 -3.00 -0.99 -1.59
C SER A 90 -2.03 0.08 -2.10
N GLY A 91 -0.82 0.18 -1.54
CA GLY A 91 0.20 1.16 -1.87
C GLY A 91 0.00 2.54 -1.24
N VAL A 92 -0.92 2.67 -0.28
CA VAL A 92 -1.33 3.99 0.24
C VAL A 92 -0.18 4.79 0.83
N ALA A 93 0.72 4.16 1.61
CA ALA A 93 1.83 4.84 2.27
C ALA A 93 2.90 5.25 1.25
N GLY A 94 3.26 4.35 0.33
CA GLY A 94 4.21 4.64 -0.76
C GLY A 94 3.73 5.75 -1.70
N ILE A 95 2.44 5.75 -2.06
CA ILE A 95 1.84 6.81 -2.88
C ILE A 95 1.90 8.16 -2.16
N ALA A 96 1.56 8.18 -0.86
CA ALA A 96 1.66 9.40 -0.05
C ALA A 96 3.11 9.89 0.04
N ALA A 97 4.10 8.99 0.18
CA ALA A 97 5.51 9.34 0.19
C ALA A 97 5.95 10.00 -1.13
N LEU A 98 5.50 9.47 -2.28
CA LEU A 98 5.78 10.09 -3.58
C LEU A 98 5.19 11.49 -3.70
N ILE A 99 3.93 11.68 -3.28
CA ILE A 99 3.27 12.99 -3.28
C ILE A 99 3.96 13.95 -2.32
N ALA A 100 4.48 13.47 -1.18
CA ALA A 100 5.27 14.24 -0.23
C ALA A 100 6.70 14.56 -0.74
N GLY A 101 7.10 14.02 -1.89
CA GLY A 101 8.34 14.37 -2.57
C GLY A 101 9.48 13.37 -2.42
N ALA A 102 9.19 12.10 -2.09
CA ALA A 102 10.19 11.03 -2.15
C ALA A 102 10.79 10.95 -3.56
N ALA A 103 12.11 10.72 -3.65
CA ALA A 103 12.80 10.61 -4.93
C ALA A 103 12.46 9.29 -5.65
N HIS A 104 12.24 8.24 -4.88
CA HIS A 104 11.89 6.92 -5.37
C HIS A 104 11.12 6.14 -4.29
N VAL A 105 10.15 5.34 -4.71
CA VAL A 105 9.44 4.41 -3.81
C VAL A 105 9.44 3.03 -4.42
N THR A 106 9.82 2.04 -3.62
CA THR A 106 9.64 0.61 -3.91
C THR A 106 8.55 0.05 -3.01
N ALA A 107 7.43 -0.33 -3.60
CA ALA A 107 6.41 -1.12 -2.91
C ALA A 107 6.89 -2.57 -2.80
N VAL A 108 6.89 -3.10 -1.60
CA VAL A 108 7.31 -4.47 -1.31
C VAL A 108 6.15 -5.24 -0.73
N ASP A 109 5.78 -6.35 -1.35
CA ASP A 109 4.73 -7.25 -0.87
C ASP A 109 5.00 -8.67 -1.34
N ILE A 110 4.60 -9.67 -0.57
CA ILE A 110 4.70 -11.08 -0.93
C ILE A 110 3.59 -11.52 -1.90
N ASP A 111 2.51 -10.73 -2.00
CA ASP A 111 1.40 -10.99 -2.92
C ASP A 111 1.61 -10.20 -4.22
N PRO A 112 1.87 -10.88 -5.36
CA PRO A 112 2.01 -10.22 -6.65
C PRO A 112 0.77 -9.39 -7.05
N THR A 113 -0.42 -9.76 -6.55
CA THR A 113 -1.66 -9.01 -6.82
C THR A 113 -1.67 -7.70 -6.07
N ALA A 114 -1.16 -7.67 -4.82
CA ALA A 114 -0.95 -6.45 -4.05
C ALA A 114 -0.02 -5.48 -4.79
N LEU A 115 1.12 -5.99 -5.30
CA LEU A 115 2.07 -5.17 -6.06
C LEU A 115 1.44 -4.51 -7.29
N ARG A 116 0.67 -5.29 -8.07
CA ARG A 116 -0.05 -4.75 -9.24
C ARG A 116 -1.12 -3.73 -8.84
N MET A 117 -1.79 -3.94 -7.70
CA MET A 117 -2.77 -2.97 -7.18
C MET A 117 -2.09 -1.68 -6.74
N ALA A 118 -0.95 -1.77 -6.05
CA ALA A 118 -0.17 -0.60 -5.66
C ALA A 118 0.26 0.23 -6.88
N GLU A 119 0.72 -0.42 -7.97
CA GLU A 119 1.04 0.24 -9.24
C GLU A 119 -0.18 0.94 -9.85
N CYS A 120 -1.33 0.26 -9.93
CA CYS A 120 -2.57 0.84 -10.45
C CYS A 120 -3.05 2.03 -9.63
N ASN A 121 -2.96 1.94 -8.31
CA ASN A 121 -3.31 3.03 -7.41
C ASN A 121 -2.34 4.21 -7.54
N ALA A 122 -1.04 3.95 -7.75
CA ALA A 122 -0.05 5.00 -8.01
C ALA A 122 -0.36 5.75 -9.32
N GLU A 123 -0.66 5.02 -10.41
CA GLU A 123 -1.08 5.63 -11.68
C GLU A 123 -2.33 6.49 -11.55
N GLU A 124 -3.32 6.06 -10.75
CA GLU A 124 -4.55 6.85 -10.49
C GLU A 124 -4.23 8.18 -9.81
N ASN A 125 -3.18 8.23 -8.99
CA ASN A 125 -2.70 9.42 -8.30
C ASN A 125 -1.61 10.18 -9.08
N ALA A 126 -1.38 9.82 -10.37
CA ALA A 126 -0.39 10.43 -11.26
C ALA A 126 1.06 10.35 -10.73
N VAL A 127 1.39 9.32 -9.97
CA VAL A 127 2.74 8.99 -9.53
C VAL A 127 3.12 7.58 -9.99
N GLN A 128 4.42 7.24 -9.88
CA GLN A 128 4.94 5.92 -10.24
C GLN A 128 5.80 5.37 -9.12
N LEU A 129 5.56 4.14 -8.73
CA LEU A 129 6.39 3.38 -7.81
C LEU A 129 6.98 2.14 -8.52
N ALA A 130 8.07 1.62 -7.99
CA ALA A 130 8.57 0.31 -8.37
C ALA A 130 7.91 -0.76 -7.49
N ALA A 131 7.76 -1.96 -8.02
CA ALA A 131 7.20 -3.11 -7.31
C ALA A 131 8.27 -4.20 -7.16
N SER A 132 8.33 -4.84 -6.00
CA SER A 132 9.29 -5.90 -5.71
C SER A 132 8.73 -6.89 -4.68
N GLU A 133 9.04 -8.16 -4.82
CA GLU A 133 8.74 -9.18 -3.79
C GLU A 133 9.78 -9.17 -2.65
N THR A 134 10.89 -8.46 -2.83
CA THR A 134 11.97 -8.40 -1.84
C THR A 134 12.40 -6.96 -1.56
N VAL A 135 12.81 -6.70 -0.32
CA VAL A 135 13.35 -5.40 0.06
C VAL A 135 14.66 -5.15 -0.65
N PRO A 136 14.82 -4.03 -1.38
CA PRO A 136 16.10 -3.68 -2.01
C PRO A 136 17.17 -3.38 -0.94
N GLU A 137 18.44 -3.51 -1.30
CA GLU A 137 19.54 -3.20 -0.38
C GLU A 137 19.69 -1.70 -0.11
N ASP A 138 19.34 -0.89 -1.10
CA ASP A 138 19.60 0.55 -1.13
C ASP A 138 18.31 1.36 -0.90
N TRP A 139 18.09 1.77 0.33
CA TRP A 139 16.97 2.61 0.77
C TRP A 139 17.39 3.52 1.93
N ASP A 140 16.68 4.60 2.12
CA ASP A 140 16.93 5.60 3.17
C ASP A 140 15.87 5.54 4.27
N VAL A 141 14.60 5.34 3.87
CA VAL A 141 13.42 5.27 4.77
C VAL A 141 12.60 4.03 4.46
N LEU A 142 12.19 3.32 5.50
CA LEU A 142 11.27 2.22 5.41
C LEU A 142 9.96 2.57 6.12
N LEU A 143 8.86 2.39 5.41
CA LEU A 143 7.49 2.51 5.92
C LEU A 143 6.94 1.12 6.15
N ALA A 144 6.25 0.90 7.28
CA ALA A 144 5.55 -0.33 7.57
C ALA A 144 4.22 -0.01 8.24
N SER A 145 3.12 -0.50 7.68
CA SER A 145 1.78 -0.20 8.16
C SER A 145 0.90 -1.44 8.21
N ASP A 146 0.30 -1.71 9.37
CA ASP A 146 -0.57 -2.90 9.57
C ASP A 146 0.13 -4.23 9.24
N VAL A 147 1.40 -4.41 9.61
CA VAL A 147 2.22 -5.59 9.23
C VAL A 147 2.58 -6.51 10.41
N LEU A 148 2.31 -6.09 11.66
CA LEU A 148 2.74 -6.85 12.85
C LEU A 148 1.85 -8.06 13.16
N TYR A 149 0.78 -8.28 12.41
CA TYR A 149 -0.03 -9.49 12.52
C TYR A 149 0.71 -10.73 12.00
N GLU A 150 1.75 -10.55 11.19
CA GLU A 150 2.54 -11.63 10.63
C GLU A 150 3.77 -11.91 11.50
N THR A 151 3.88 -13.12 12.00
CA THR A 151 5.01 -13.55 12.86
C THR A 151 6.33 -13.48 12.08
N GLY A 152 7.29 -12.75 12.62
CA GLY A 152 8.60 -12.55 11.97
C GLY A 152 8.80 -11.13 11.44
N ASN A 153 7.75 -10.40 11.10
CA ASN A 153 7.88 -9.01 10.65
C ASN A 153 8.46 -8.12 11.74
N GLU A 154 8.05 -8.31 13.01
CA GLU A 154 8.60 -7.57 14.14
C GLU A 154 10.13 -7.74 14.25
N HIS A 155 10.62 -8.96 14.16
CA HIS A 155 12.05 -9.25 14.23
C HIS A 155 12.80 -8.62 13.05
N TRP A 156 12.23 -8.72 11.84
CA TRP A 156 12.81 -8.13 10.64
C TRP A 156 12.88 -6.61 10.73
N LEU A 157 11.79 -5.96 11.17
CA LEU A 157 11.72 -4.50 11.32
C LEU A 157 12.69 -4.00 12.41
N THR A 158 12.83 -4.74 13.52
CA THR A 158 13.81 -4.43 14.56
C THR A 158 15.22 -4.41 13.98
N ARG A 159 15.60 -5.43 13.22
CA ARG A 159 16.91 -5.48 12.54
C ARG A 159 17.08 -4.35 11.51
N ALA A 160 16.02 -4.00 10.80
CA ALA A 160 16.06 -2.88 9.86
C ALA A 160 16.33 -1.55 10.60
N ALA A 161 15.69 -1.33 11.75
CA ALA A 161 15.93 -0.15 12.58
C ALA A 161 17.35 -0.12 13.19
N GLU A 162 17.88 -1.29 13.60
CA GLU A 162 19.26 -1.43 14.11
C GLU A 162 20.33 -1.11 13.06
N SER A 163 19.98 -1.12 11.77
CA SER A 163 20.90 -0.73 10.70
C SER A 163 21.26 0.77 10.70
N GLY A 164 20.61 1.57 11.56
CA GLY A 164 20.79 3.02 11.64
C GLY A 164 20.02 3.80 10.57
N ARG A 165 19.20 3.12 9.76
CA ARG A 165 18.31 3.75 8.79
C ARG A 165 16.97 4.12 9.44
N GLN A 166 16.23 5.04 8.83
CA GLN A 166 14.94 5.45 9.35
C GLN A 166 13.86 4.41 9.06
N VAL A 167 13.14 3.99 10.12
CA VAL A 167 11.97 3.11 10.02
C VAL A 167 10.77 3.82 10.64
N LEU A 168 9.69 3.96 9.88
CA LEU A 168 8.41 4.49 10.35
C LEU A 168 7.41 3.33 10.41
N LEU A 169 6.91 3.07 11.60
CA LEU A 169 5.94 1.99 11.86
C LEU A 169 4.62 2.58 12.33
N SER A 170 3.53 2.18 11.70
CA SER A 170 2.16 2.44 12.12
C SER A 170 1.40 1.13 12.22
N ASP A 171 1.03 0.72 13.42
CA ASP A 171 0.32 -0.52 13.65
C ASP A 171 -0.64 -0.39 14.84
N PRO A 172 -1.90 -0.85 14.74
CA PRO A 172 -2.87 -0.79 15.83
C PRO A 172 -2.63 -1.84 16.93
N LEU A 173 -1.59 -2.68 16.79
CA LEU A 173 -1.23 -3.76 17.73
C LEU A 173 -2.44 -4.67 18.04
N ARG A 174 -3.05 -5.21 16.99
CA ARG A 174 -4.13 -6.19 17.12
C ARG A 174 -3.56 -7.51 17.62
N HIS A 175 -3.81 -7.80 18.89
CA HIS A 175 -3.47 -9.07 19.55
C HIS A 175 -4.65 -10.01 19.55
#